data_e42cd1d91ee9902f8b54ed6800d43650
#
_entry.id   e42cd1d91ee9902f8b54ed6800d43650
#
_cell.length_a   1.000
_cell.length_b   1.000
_cell.length_c   1.000
_cell.angle_alpha   90.00
_cell.angle_beta   90.00
_cell.angle_gamma   90.00
#
_symmetry.space_group_name_H-M   'P 1'
#
loop_
_entity.id
_entity.type
_entity.pdbx_description
1 polymer ?
#
loop_
_entity_poly.entity_id
_entity_poly.type
_entity_poly.pdbx_seq_one_letter_code
_entity_poly.pdbx_strand_id
1 'polypeptide(L)'
;MSEKDNKEQYEQLDTDNKNEEKKKPKKKLFKRIRNIILLIIIVAAIYIIYQKTSEIKSLQKKIEDEKIRREEEKNILVDSKVIAGSIEDKETIRKWINPEVSFQTKLLYRLSRDGASIFNFHSKCDNVSPTLVLIESYDENKFGGYTTATWDMFGSIYKNGTKSFLFSLTRNKKYFRKTNIQFNGDIFSGSRDVGPWFGIHDLYFYGTINDCYSYKYSGQCAFLDGNGLVDKTSIDNSIVVKEVEVYQIIFRQ
;
A
#
# COMPACT_ATOMS: atom_id res chain seq x y z
N MET A 1 -31.03 16.96 -97.61
CA MET A 1 -30.97 16.21 -96.35
C MET A 1 -32.15 15.26 -96.44
N SER A 2 -31.90 13.96 -96.44
CA SER A 2 -32.95 12.94 -96.61
C SER A 2 -33.69 12.70 -95.36
N GLU A 3 -34.96 12.28 -95.45
CA GLU A 3 -35.82 11.91 -94.30
C GLU A 3 -35.17 10.80 -93.38
N LYS A 4 -34.18 10.11 -93.92
CA LYS A 4 -33.39 9.07 -93.22
C LYS A 4 -32.42 9.67 -92.22
N ASP A 5 -31.78 10.79 -92.52
CA ASP A 5 -30.80 11.46 -91.65
C ASP A 5 -31.49 12.07 -90.42
N ASN A 6 -32.73 12.52 -90.55
CA ASN A 6 -33.52 13.04 -89.42
C ASN A 6 -33.98 11.91 -88.48
N LYS A 7 -34.32 10.76 -89.01
CA LYS A 7 -34.80 9.64 -88.21
C LYS A 7 -33.70 9.02 -87.33
N GLU A 8 -32.50 8.84 -87.91
CA GLU A 8 -31.33 8.38 -87.14
C GLU A 8 -30.94 9.37 -86.00
N GLN A 9 -31.05 10.68 -86.28
CA GLN A 9 -30.74 11.73 -85.30
C GLN A 9 -31.76 11.73 -84.12
N TYR A 10 -33.04 11.49 -84.42
CA TYR A 10 -34.09 11.37 -83.32
C TYR A 10 -33.92 10.05 -82.56
N GLU A 11 -33.58 8.91 -83.14
CA GLU A 11 -33.33 7.64 -82.49
C GLU A 11 -32.06 7.76 -81.54
N GLN A 12 -31.01 8.48 -82.03
CA GLN A 12 -29.81 8.67 -81.22
C GLN A 12 -30.05 9.58 -80.04
N LEU A 13 -30.84 10.66 -80.14
CA LEU A 13 -31.28 11.54 -79.09
C LEU A 13 -32.15 10.81 -78.05
N ASP A 14 -33.01 9.91 -78.48
CA ASP A 14 -33.91 9.14 -77.58
C ASP A 14 -33.13 8.05 -76.82
N THR A 15 -32.11 7.45 -77.44
CA THR A 15 -31.19 6.52 -76.73
C THR A 15 -30.27 7.21 -75.74
N ASP A 16 -29.77 8.39 -76.05
CA ASP A 16 -28.92 9.18 -75.16
C ASP A 16 -29.75 9.69 -73.94
N ASN A 17 -30.95 10.15 -74.16
CA ASN A 17 -31.88 10.60 -73.11
C ASN A 17 -32.31 9.45 -72.19
N LYS A 18 -32.59 8.25 -72.74
CA LYS A 18 -32.87 7.03 -71.93
C LYS A 18 -31.66 6.54 -71.15
N ASN A 19 -30.44 6.72 -71.66
CA ASN A 19 -29.20 6.41 -70.99
C ASN A 19 -28.85 7.42 -69.86
N GLU A 20 -29.18 8.71 -70.02
CA GLU A 20 -29.05 9.72 -69.00
C GLU A 20 -30.07 9.53 -67.86
N GLU A 21 -31.33 9.20 -68.15
CA GLU A 21 -32.33 8.89 -67.14
C GLU A 21 -31.99 7.65 -66.33
N LYS A 22 -31.39 6.60 -66.91
CA LYS A 22 -30.90 5.44 -66.21
C LYS A 22 -29.66 5.72 -65.32
N LYS A 23 -28.84 6.72 -65.65
CA LYS A 23 -27.62 7.13 -64.91
C LYS A 23 -27.97 8.00 -63.69
N LYS A 24 -29.04 8.78 -63.71
CA LYS A 24 -29.49 9.66 -62.62
C LYS A 24 -29.80 8.92 -61.29
N PRO A 25 -30.52 7.80 -61.26
CA PRO A 25 -30.80 7.06 -60.02
C PRO A 25 -29.52 6.43 -59.43
N LYS A 26 -28.59 5.95 -60.25
CA LYS A 26 -27.33 5.37 -59.78
C LYS A 26 -26.44 6.41 -59.11
N LYS A 27 -26.31 7.62 -59.66
CA LYS A 27 -25.57 8.74 -59.07
C LYS A 27 -26.17 9.17 -57.71
N LYS A 28 -27.50 9.22 -57.56
CA LYS A 28 -28.21 9.49 -56.30
C LYS A 28 -27.92 8.41 -55.24
N LEU A 29 -27.93 7.14 -55.63
CA LEU A 29 -27.62 6.01 -54.76
C LEU A 29 -26.18 6.05 -54.24
N PHE A 30 -25.21 6.28 -55.14
CA PHE A 30 -23.81 6.43 -54.77
C PHE A 30 -23.59 7.57 -53.78
N LYS A 31 -24.23 8.71 -53.97
CA LYS A 31 -24.15 9.86 -53.04
C LYS A 31 -24.73 9.50 -51.65
N ARG A 32 -25.83 8.74 -51.60
CA ARG A 32 -26.41 8.25 -50.33
C ARG A 32 -25.48 7.28 -49.64
N ILE A 33 -24.92 6.30 -50.33
CA ILE A 33 -23.98 5.32 -49.77
C ILE A 33 -22.73 6.03 -49.24
N ARG A 34 -22.14 6.94 -49.99
CA ARG A 34 -20.99 7.76 -49.52
C ARG A 34 -21.31 8.53 -48.23
N ASN A 35 -22.48 9.14 -48.14
CA ASN A 35 -22.87 9.89 -46.94
C ASN A 35 -23.10 8.97 -45.71
N ILE A 36 -23.62 7.76 -45.94
CA ILE A 36 -23.78 6.74 -44.87
C ILE A 36 -22.40 6.29 -44.39
N ILE A 37 -21.46 5.99 -45.29
CA ILE A 37 -20.09 5.61 -44.95
C ILE A 37 -19.40 6.73 -44.14
N LEU A 38 -19.57 7.98 -44.56
CA LEU A 38 -19.01 9.14 -43.85
C LEU A 38 -19.58 9.26 -42.46
N LEU A 39 -20.87 9.05 -42.30
CA LEU A 39 -21.54 9.06 -41.00
C LEU A 39 -21.02 7.97 -40.07
N ILE A 40 -20.82 6.74 -40.59
CA ILE A 40 -20.25 5.62 -39.85
C ILE A 40 -18.82 5.94 -39.36
N ILE A 41 -18.00 6.55 -40.23
CA ILE A 41 -16.63 6.95 -39.88
C ILE A 41 -16.67 8.02 -38.76
N ILE A 42 -17.56 9.00 -38.85
CA ILE A 42 -17.69 10.05 -37.83
C ILE A 42 -18.13 9.43 -36.49
N VAL A 43 -19.11 8.54 -36.49
CA VAL A 43 -19.57 7.87 -35.28
C VAL A 43 -18.47 7.01 -34.66
N ALA A 44 -17.70 6.28 -35.47
CA ALA A 44 -16.56 5.51 -35.01
C ALA A 44 -15.46 6.41 -34.41
N ALA A 45 -15.17 7.54 -35.04
CA ALA A 45 -14.20 8.54 -34.51
C ALA A 45 -14.66 9.13 -33.15
N ILE A 46 -15.94 9.48 -33.04
CA ILE A 46 -16.53 9.98 -31.79
C ILE A 46 -16.42 8.89 -30.69
N TYR A 47 -16.70 7.64 -31.01
CA TYR A 47 -16.59 6.53 -30.07
C TYR A 47 -15.14 6.35 -29.58
N ILE A 48 -14.15 6.40 -30.48
CA ILE A 48 -12.73 6.32 -30.13
C ILE A 48 -12.31 7.49 -29.23
N ILE A 49 -12.75 8.71 -29.54
CA ILE A 49 -12.48 9.90 -28.72
C ILE A 49 -13.08 9.72 -27.33
N TYR A 50 -14.31 9.23 -27.24
CA TYR A 50 -14.97 8.98 -25.95
C TYR A 50 -14.20 7.97 -25.11
N GLN A 51 -13.77 6.85 -25.69
CA GLN A 51 -12.96 5.82 -25.01
C GLN A 51 -11.63 6.40 -24.51
N LYS A 52 -10.93 7.16 -25.36
CA LYS A 52 -9.67 7.81 -24.98
C LYS A 52 -9.85 8.86 -23.88
N THR A 53 -10.92 9.61 -23.91
CA THR A 53 -11.24 10.61 -22.88
C THR A 53 -11.52 9.92 -21.54
N SER A 54 -12.21 8.79 -21.53
CA SER A 54 -12.47 7.97 -20.33
C SER A 54 -11.16 7.42 -19.75
N GLU A 55 -10.27 6.90 -20.61
CA GLU A 55 -8.95 6.41 -20.22
C GLU A 55 -8.10 7.51 -19.58
N ILE A 56 -8.06 8.70 -20.19
CA ILE A 56 -7.33 9.86 -19.67
C ILE A 56 -7.87 10.27 -18.29
N LYS A 57 -9.18 10.33 -18.10
CA LYS A 57 -9.78 10.65 -16.79
C LYS A 57 -9.39 9.64 -15.72
N SER A 58 -9.35 8.35 -16.05
CA SER A 58 -8.94 7.30 -15.11
C SER A 58 -7.46 7.42 -14.71
N LEU A 59 -6.59 7.77 -15.67
CA LEU A 59 -5.17 8.00 -15.43
C LEU A 59 -4.95 9.27 -14.59
N GLN A 60 -5.66 10.35 -14.87
CA GLN A 60 -5.60 11.58 -14.06
C GLN A 60 -5.98 11.33 -12.62
N LYS A 61 -7.05 10.54 -12.38
CA LYS A 61 -7.46 10.15 -11.03
C LYS A 61 -6.34 9.35 -10.33
N LYS A 62 -5.74 8.37 -10.99
CA LYS A 62 -4.63 7.58 -10.43
C LYS A 62 -3.43 8.45 -10.05
N ILE A 63 -3.09 9.44 -10.88
CA ILE A 63 -1.99 10.38 -10.60
C ILE A 63 -2.30 11.23 -9.37
N GLU A 64 -3.54 11.70 -9.23
CA GLU A 64 -3.95 12.50 -8.09
C GLU A 64 -3.96 11.67 -6.79
N ASP A 65 -4.51 10.45 -6.83
CA ASP A 65 -4.49 9.51 -5.70
C ASP A 65 -3.04 9.19 -5.28
N GLU A 66 -2.13 9.04 -6.24
CA GLU A 66 -0.69 8.81 -5.99
C GLU A 66 -0.02 10.04 -5.33
N LYS A 67 -0.34 11.26 -5.75
CA LYS A 67 0.19 12.49 -5.12
C LYS A 67 -0.29 12.62 -3.67
N ILE A 68 -1.59 12.41 -3.44
CA ILE A 68 -2.17 12.45 -2.09
C ILE A 68 -1.45 11.42 -1.21
N ARG A 69 -1.27 10.19 -1.70
CA ARG A 69 -0.57 9.13 -0.98
C ARG A 69 0.86 9.53 -0.61
N ARG A 70 1.63 10.11 -1.55
CA ARG A 70 3.00 10.56 -1.29
C ARG A 70 3.09 11.68 -0.25
N GLU A 71 2.14 12.61 -0.24
CA GLU A 71 2.07 13.64 0.79
C GLU A 71 1.72 13.05 2.17
N GLU A 72 0.84 12.05 2.23
CA GLU A 72 0.53 11.34 3.46
C GLU A 72 1.73 10.55 3.99
N GLU A 73 2.50 9.89 3.12
CA GLU A 73 3.74 9.16 3.47
C GLU A 73 4.79 10.08 4.11
N LYS A 74 4.91 11.31 3.65
CA LYS A 74 5.80 12.31 4.27
C LYS A 74 5.37 12.66 5.68
N ASN A 75 4.09 12.56 5.99
CA ASN A 75 3.50 13.00 7.25
C ASN A 75 3.43 11.91 8.33
N ILE A 76 3.74 10.64 8.02
CA ILE A 76 3.89 9.61 9.05
C ILE A 76 5.28 9.68 9.68
N LEU A 77 5.40 9.36 10.98
CA LEU A 77 6.67 9.27 11.71
C LEU A 77 7.58 10.49 11.50
N VAL A 78 7.00 11.70 11.41
CA VAL A 78 7.73 12.93 11.05
C VAL A 78 8.84 13.25 12.04
N ASP A 79 8.58 13.02 13.33
CA ASP A 79 9.47 13.30 14.43
C ASP A 79 10.29 12.07 14.90
N SER A 80 10.22 10.95 14.16
CA SER A 80 10.94 9.72 14.54
C SER A 80 12.46 9.92 14.45
N LYS A 81 13.15 9.62 15.54
CA LYS A 81 14.61 9.56 15.61
C LYS A 81 15.14 8.27 15.00
N VAL A 82 14.42 7.16 15.15
CA VAL A 82 14.79 5.86 14.58
C VAL A 82 14.75 5.89 13.06
N ILE A 83 13.68 6.46 12.49
CA ILE A 83 13.53 6.60 11.03
C ILE A 83 14.35 7.76 10.46
N ALA A 84 14.58 8.81 11.28
CA ALA A 84 15.42 9.97 10.93
C ALA A 84 15.11 10.58 9.55
N GLY A 85 13.83 10.65 9.18
CA GLY A 85 13.39 11.25 7.91
C GLY A 85 13.48 10.33 6.67
N SER A 86 13.95 9.08 6.79
CA SER A 86 14.03 8.12 5.69
C SER A 86 12.64 7.89 5.07
N ILE A 87 12.49 8.34 3.84
CA ILE A 87 11.24 8.13 3.06
C ILE A 87 11.04 6.65 2.75
N GLU A 88 12.13 5.93 2.44
CA GLU A 88 12.08 4.49 2.14
C GLU A 88 11.59 3.67 3.33
N ASP A 89 12.10 3.94 4.55
CA ASP A 89 11.64 3.28 5.77
C ASP A 89 10.17 3.58 6.06
N LYS A 90 9.73 4.83 5.86
CA LYS A 90 8.31 5.24 6.02
C LYS A 90 7.40 4.49 5.06
N GLU A 91 7.75 4.44 3.77
CA GLU A 91 7.00 3.70 2.75
C GLU A 91 6.93 2.21 3.06
N THR A 92 8.05 1.64 3.50
CA THR A 92 8.14 0.22 3.87
C THR A 92 7.20 -0.11 5.03
N ILE A 93 7.25 0.70 6.10
CA ILE A 93 6.36 0.54 7.26
C ILE A 93 4.89 0.69 6.84
N ARG A 94 4.57 1.71 6.03
CA ARG A 94 3.22 1.93 5.54
C ARG A 94 2.69 0.70 4.79
N LYS A 95 3.47 0.18 3.83
CA LYS A 95 3.11 -1.03 3.06
C LYS A 95 2.92 -2.24 3.95
N TRP A 96 3.72 -2.39 5.00
CA TRP A 96 3.62 -3.53 5.91
C TRP A 96 2.42 -3.45 6.85
N ILE A 97 2.03 -2.26 7.30
CA ILE A 97 0.85 -2.07 8.15
C ILE A 97 -0.43 -2.22 7.32
N ASN A 98 -0.61 -1.38 6.31
CA ASN A 98 -1.73 -1.46 5.38
C ASN A 98 -1.43 -0.67 4.09
N PRO A 99 -1.30 -1.33 2.93
CA PRO A 99 -1.02 -0.65 1.67
C PRO A 99 -2.21 0.15 1.13
N GLU A 100 -3.46 -0.21 1.53
CA GLU A 100 -4.69 0.32 0.93
C GLU A 100 -5.28 1.50 1.73
N VAL A 101 -4.98 1.58 3.02
CA VAL A 101 -5.59 2.57 3.92
C VAL A 101 -4.54 3.52 4.47
N SER A 102 -4.76 4.82 4.33
CA SER A 102 -3.90 5.83 4.94
C SER A 102 -4.11 5.91 6.45
N PHE A 103 -3.06 6.26 7.17
CA PHE A 103 -3.10 6.43 8.60
C PHE A 103 -2.19 7.57 9.06
N GLN A 104 -2.46 8.07 10.24
CA GLN A 104 -1.59 9.00 10.97
C GLN A 104 -0.86 8.26 12.07
N THR A 105 0.25 8.84 12.54
CA THR A 105 1.03 8.33 13.66
C THR A 105 1.06 9.36 14.80
N LYS A 106 0.84 8.87 16.02
CA LYS A 106 0.96 9.68 17.25
C LYS A 106 2.01 9.05 18.15
N LEU A 107 3.09 9.78 18.43
CA LEU A 107 4.13 9.34 19.35
C LEU A 107 3.56 9.24 20.77
N LEU A 108 3.58 8.05 21.32
CA LEU A 108 3.21 7.76 22.70
C LEU A 108 4.42 7.84 23.62
N TYR A 109 5.42 7.01 23.36
CA TYR A 109 6.61 6.83 24.17
C TYR A 109 7.88 6.97 23.32
N ARG A 110 8.93 7.56 23.92
CA ARG A 110 10.29 7.63 23.35
C ARG A 110 11.30 7.49 24.48
N LEU A 111 12.24 6.55 24.36
CA LEU A 111 13.24 6.26 25.37
C LEU A 111 14.03 7.52 25.77
N SER A 112 14.56 8.27 24.82
CA SER A 112 15.36 9.48 25.08
C SER A 112 14.56 10.66 25.63
N ARG A 113 13.22 10.63 25.60
CA ARG A 113 12.33 11.66 26.16
C ARG A 113 11.77 11.25 27.52
N ASP A 114 11.37 9.99 27.64
CA ASP A 114 10.52 9.50 28.73
C ASP A 114 11.30 8.64 29.74
N GLY A 115 12.57 8.29 29.40
CA GLY A 115 13.46 7.47 30.24
C GLY A 115 13.17 5.97 30.14
N ALA A 116 14.08 5.16 30.66
CA ALA A 116 14.13 3.70 30.44
C ALA A 116 13.22 2.88 31.36
N SER A 117 12.40 3.50 32.20
CA SER A 117 11.50 2.79 33.11
C SER A 117 10.38 2.10 32.35
N ILE A 118 10.16 0.82 32.60
CA ILE A 118 8.98 0.07 32.11
C ILE A 118 7.68 0.75 32.54
N PHE A 119 7.62 1.33 33.73
CA PHE A 119 6.45 2.08 34.20
C PHE A 119 6.13 3.28 33.27
N ASN A 120 7.15 3.98 32.78
CA ASN A 120 6.95 5.11 31.85
C ASN A 120 6.38 4.64 30.51
N PHE A 121 6.82 3.48 30.00
CA PHE A 121 6.22 2.84 28.84
C PHE A 121 4.74 2.55 29.08
N HIS A 122 4.40 1.84 30.15
CA HIS A 122 3.02 1.48 30.47
C HIS A 122 2.11 2.69 30.67
N SER A 123 2.58 3.71 31.41
CA SER A 123 1.79 4.93 31.65
C SER A 123 1.35 5.66 30.38
N LYS A 124 2.02 5.41 29.25
CA LYS A 124 1.78 6.08 27.96
C LYS A 124 1.17 5.17 26.90
N CYS A 125 1.40 3.87 26.99
CA CYS A 125 1.06 2.91 25.93
C CYS A 125 -0.07 1.95 26.30
N ASP A 126 -0.40 1.78 27.59
CA ASP A 126 -1.47 0.88 28.03
C ASP A 126 -2.83 1.30 27.47
N ASN A 127 -3.60 0.30 27.10
CA ASN A 127 -4.94 0.43 26.51
C ASN A 127 -4.97 1.20 25.17
N VAL A 128 -3.80 1.45 24.54
CA VAL A 128 -3.71 2.06 23.21
C VAL A 128 -3.45 0.99 22.17
N SER A 129 -4.23 1.00 21.08
CA SER A 129 -4.12 0.06 19.96
C SER A 129 -4.68 0.71 18.69
N PRO A 130 -4.16 0.38 17.50
CA PRO A 130 -2.94 -0.39 17.24
C PRO A 130 -1.67 0.39 17.56
N THR A 131 -0.57 -0.34 17.85
CA THR A 131 0.73 0.29 18.12
C THR A 131 1.84 -0.25 17.23
N LEU A 132 2.79 0.64 16.92
CA LEU A 132 4.04 0.37 16.23
C LEU A 132 5.19 0.66 17.19
N VAL A 133 6.05 -0.32 17.44
CA VAL A 133 7.28 -0.19 18.20
C VAL A 133 8.44 -0.12 17.22
N LEU A 134 9.24 0.93 17.30
CA LEU A 134 10.47 1.14 16.52
C LEU A 134 11.66 1.10 17.47
N ILE A 135 12.70 0.40 17.09
CA ILE A 135 13.92 0.21 17.87
C ILE A 135 15.12 0.47 16.97
N GLU A 136 16.07 1.26 17.47
CA GLU A 136 17.42 1.39 16.92
C GLU A 136 18.42 0.87 17.95
N SER A 137 19.29 -0.06 17.55
CA SER A 137 20.41 -0.53 18.39
C SER A 137 21.65 0.34 18.20
N TYR A 138 22.61 0.24 19.10
CA TYR A 138 23.92 0.91 18.94
C TYR A 138 24.69 0.38 17.73
N ASP A 139 24.41 -0.83 17.25
CA ASP A 139 24.93 -1.39 16.00
C ASP A 139 24.15 -0.93 14.75
N GLU A 140 23.38 0.16 14.87
CA GLU A 140 22.61 0.80 13.79
C GLU A 140 21.51 -0.12 13.14
N ASN A 141 21.16 -1.23 13.78
CA ASN A 141 20.04 -2.04 13.32
C ASN A 141 18.71 -1.36 13.67
N LYS A 142 17.82 -1.27 12.69
CA LYS A 142 16.47 -0.74 12.84
C LYS A 142 15.47 -1.89 12.70
N PHE A 143 14.68 -2.11 13.72
CA PHE A 143 13.71 -3.20 13.77
C PHE A 143 12.55 -2.86 14.71
N GLY A 144 11.59 -3.77 14.85
CA GLY A 144 10.49 -3.56 15.77
C GLY A 144 9.32 -4.49 15.55
N GLY A 145 8.14 -4.06 16.01
CA GLY A 145 6.91 -4.82 15.87
C GLY A 145 5.67 -3.95 15.80
N TYR A 146 4.65 -4.49 15.17
CA TYR A 146 3.32 -3.91 15.09
C TYR A 146 2.32 -4.87 15.72
N THR A 147 1.38 -4.34 16.50
CA THR A 147 0.29 -5.13 17.08
C THR A 147 -1.02 -4.36 17.12
N THR A 148 -2.12 -5.09 16.96
CA THR A 148 -3.49 -4.61 17.21
C THR A 148 -3.99 -5.02 18.61
N ALA A 149 -3.20 -5.74 19.40
CA ALA A 149 -3.50 -5.98 20.79
C ALA A 149 -3.06 -4.79 21.65
N THR A 150 -3.71 -4.59 22.79
CA THR A 150 -3.38 -3.53 23.77
C THR A 150 -2.35 -3.99 24.77
N TRP A 151 -1.42 -3.13 25.12
CA TRP A 151 -0.54 -3.30 26.27
C TRP A 151 -1.33 -3.09 27.57
N ASP A 152 -0.85 -3.69 28.67
CA ASP A 152 -1.48 -3.59 29.98
C ASP A 152 -0.47 -3.95 31.05
N MET A 153 -0.40 -3.19 32.14
CA MET A 153 0.49 -3.43 33.28
C MET A 153 0.00 -4.56 34.18
N PHE A 154 -1.26 -4.95 34.08
CA PHE A 154 -1.89 -5.91 34.97
C PHE A 154 -2.48 -7.09 34.19
N GLY A 155 -2.33 -8.30 34.71
CA GLY A 155 -3.01 -9.45 34.13
C GLY A 155 -2.14 -10.59 33.64
N SER A 156 -0.85 -10.41 33.41
CA SER A 156 0.13 -11.44 33.00
C SER A 156 -0.43 -12.43 31.97
N ILE A 157 -0.92 -11.93 30.86
CA ILE A 157 -1.58 -12.74 29.83
C ILE A 157 -0.97 -12.53 28.46
N TYR A 158 -1.05 -13.58 27.65
CA TYR A 158 -0.81 -13.46 26.21
C TYR A 158 -2.08 -12.97 25.51
N LYS A 159 -1.93 -11.95 24.69
CA LYS A 159 -3.02 -11.36 23.91
C LYS A 159 -2.82 -11.61 22.42
N ASN A 160 -3.91 -11.83 21.71
CA ASN A 160 -3.93 -11.92 20.27
C ASN A 160 -4.27 -10.57 19.64
N GLY A 161 -3.43 -10.15 18.69
CA GLY A 161 -3.78 -9.10 17.76
C GLY A 161 -4.26 -9.72 16.44
N THR A 162 -5.26 -9.11 15.80
CA THR A 162 -5.73 -9.60 14.49
C THR A 162 -4.69 -9.44 13.40
N LYS A 163 -3.72 -8.54 13.59
CA LYS A 163 -2.64 -8.23 12.64
C LYS A 163 -1.38 -7.84 13.41
N SER A 164 -0.69 -8.82 13.98
CA SER A 164 0.62 -8.58 14.62
C SER A 164 1.75 -9.13 13.74
N PHE A 165 2.88 -8.43 13.72
CA PHE A 165 4.08 -8.87 13.02
C PHE A 165 5.32 -8.21 13.63
N LEU A 166 6.46 -8.87 13.44
CA LEU A 166 7.78 -8.30 13.67
C LEU A 166 8.42 -7.88 12.34
N PHE A 167 9.40 -7.00 12.39
CA PHE A 167 10.13 -6.56 11.21
C PHE A 167 11.56 -6.13 11.51
N SER A 168 12.40 -6.20 10.50
CA SER A 168 13.71 -5.57 10.44
C SER A 168 13.75 -4.66 9.21
N LEU A 169 13.91 -3.36 9.42
CA LEU A 169 14.11 -2.38 8.35
C LEU A 169 15.49 -2.56 7.73
N THR A 170 16.51 -2.76 8.56
CA THR A 170 17.90 -3.01 8.09
C THR A 170 17.98 -4.19 7.12
N ARG A 171 17.16 -5.23 7.32
CA ARG A 171 17.10 -6.41 6.46
C ARG A 171 15.99 -6.33 5.42
N ASN A 172 15.18 -5.29 5.44
CA ASN A 172 13.96 -5.15 4.65
C ASN A 172 13.08 -6.42 4.72
N LYS A 173 12.81 -6.90 5.94
CA LYS A 173 12.10 -8.15 6.16
C LYS A 173 10.98 -8.02 7.18
N LYS A 174 9.81 -8.56 6.82
CA LYS A 174 8.63 -8.70 7.69
C LYS A 174 8.45 -10.15 8.10
N TYR A 175 8.19 -10.38 9.38
CA TYR A 175 8.01 -11.69 9.98
C TYR A 175 6.57 -11.84 10.44
N PHE A 176 5.85 -12.78 9.83
CA PHE A 176 4.48 -13.10 10.20
C PHE A 176 4.45 -14.17 11.28
N ARG A 177 3.37 -14.19 12.03
CA ARG A 177 3.12 -15.26 12.99
C ARG A 177 3.08 -16.62 12.29
N LYS A 178 3.78 -17.59 12.85
CA LYS A 178 3.76 -18.98 12.37
C LYS A 178 2.44 -19.65 12.73
N THR A 179 1.86 -20.39 11.81
CA THR A 179 0.56 -21.06 11.98
C THR A 179 0.67 -22.42 12.69
N ASN A 180 1.87 -22.99 12.76
CA ASN A 180 2.14 -24.33 13.30
C ASN A 180 2.57 -24.34 14.78
N ILE A 181 2.42 -23.23 15.49
CA ILE A 181 2.79 -23.13 16.91
C ILE A 181 1.53 -23.18 17.76
N GLN A 182 1.49 -24.05 18.77
CA GLN A 182 0.38 -24.18 19.73
C GLN A 182 0.26 -23.00 20.72
N PHE A 183 0.97 -21.92 20.46
CA PHE A 183 1.00 -20.78 21.34
C PHE A 183 -0.11 -19.77 20.96
N ASN A 184 -0.94 -19.40 21.94
CA ASN A 184 -2.15 -18.59 21.74
C ASN A 184 -1.96 -17.08 22.04
N GLY A 185 -0.85 -16.47 21.63
CA GLY A 185 -0.68 -15.03 21.83
C GLY A 185 0.33 -14.40 20.88
N ASP A 186 0.05 -13.17 20.47
CA ASP A 186 0.95 -12.37 19.62
C ASP A 186 1.88 -11.51 20.47
N ILE A 187 1.38 -11.06 21.61
CA ILE A 187 2.14 -10.28 22.58
C ILE A 187 1.94 -10.84 23.99
N PHE A 188 2.94 -10.71 24.84
CA PHE A 188 2.79 -10.86 26.28
C PHE A 188 2.54 -9.50 26.90
N SER A 189 1.58 -9.41 27.79
CA SER A 189 1.16 -8.17 28.43
C SER A 189 0.80 -8.42 29.89
N GLY A 190 0.99 -7.43 30.74
CA GLY A 190 0.48 -7.50 32.10
C GLY A 190 1.49 -7.81 33.17
N SER A 191 2.70 -7.27 33.09
CA SER A 191 3.65 -7.26 34.18
C SER A 191 4.32 -5.90 34.30
N ARG A 192 4.56 -5.44 35.51
CA ARG A 192 5.25 -4.18 35.80
C ARG A 192 6.70 -4.16 35.33
N ASP A 193 7.29 -5.35 35.15
CA ASP A 193 8.70 -5.51 34.78
C ASP A 193 8.88 -5.84 33.30
N VAL A 194 7.79 -5.83 32.51
CA VAL A 194 7.78 -6.22 31.09
C VAL A 194 7.37 -5.04 30.22
N GLY A 195 8.24 -4.66 29.31
CA GLY A 195 7.95 -3.67 28.26
C GLY A 195 7.27 -4.29 27.04
N PRO A 196 7.47 -3.72 25.86
CA PRO A 196 6.99 -4.35 24.62
C PRO A 196 7.52 -5.78 24.50
N TRP A 197 6.60 -6.74 24.39
CA TRP A 197 6.95 -8.16 24.28
C TRP A 197 6.12 -8.83 23.20
N PHE A 198 6.79 -9.27 22.12
CA PHE A 198 6.19 -9.98 21.00
C PHE A 198 6.56 -11.45 21.02
N GLY A 199 5.57 -12.32 20.77
CA GLY A 199 5.72 -13.76 20.77
C GLY A 199 6.09 -14.31 22.16
N ILE A 200 6.73 -15.48 22.17
CA ILE A 200 7.20 -16.10 23.41
C ILE A 200 8.53 -15.47 23.83
N HIS A 201 9.48 -15.40 22.90
CA HIS A 201 10.82 -14.85 23.09
C HIS A 201 11.37 -14.20 21.82
N ASP A 202 10.47 -13.76 20.92
CA ASP A 202 10.89 -13.23 19.63
C ASP A 202 11.52 -11.84 19.75
N LEU A 203 10.90 -10.98 20.55
CA LEU A 203 11.39 -9.64 20.90
C LEU A 203 10.74 -9.21 22.21
N TYR A 204 11.54 -8.90 23.22
CA TYR A 204 10.99 -8.46 24.50
C TYR A 204 11.95 -7.57 25.30
N PHE A 205 11.36 -6.74 26.17
CA PHE A 205 12.05 -5.94 27.18
C PHE A 205 11.68 -6.45 28.57
N TYR A 206 12.67 -6.55 29.44
CA TYR A 206 12.48 -7.00 30.82
C TYR A 206 13.29 -6.15 31.78
N GLY A 207 12.65 -5.63 32.83
CA GLY A 207 13.27 -4.78 33.85
C GLY A 207 13.59 -3.36 33.40
N THR A 208 14.01 -3.16 32.16
CA THR A 208 14.37 -1.86 31.58
C THR A 208 14.08 -1.80 30.08
N ILE A 209 13.98 -0.58 29.54
CA ILE A 209 13.89 -0.34 28.09
C ILE A 209 15.29 -0.10 27.44
N ASN A 210 16.38 -0.13 28.21
CA ASN A 210 17.73 0.03 27.65
C ASN A 210 18.21 -1.18 26.87
N ASP A 211 17.75 -2.36 27.20
CA ASP A 211 18.14 -3.61 26.56
C ASP A 211 16.91 -4.39 26.15
N CYS A 212 16.90 -4.87 24.92
CA CYS A 212 15.92 -5.85 24.47
C CYS A 212 16.58 -7.20 24.19
N TYR A 213 15.78 -8.22 24.20
CA TYR A 213 16.20 -9.60 23.96
C TYR A 213 15.46 -10.16 22.76
N SER A 214 16.19 -10.92 21.93
CA SER A 214 15.62 -11.61 20.78
C SER A 214 16.28 -12.96 20.57
N TYR A 215 15.48 -14.03 20.72
CA TYR A 215 15.97 -15.41 20.54
C TYR A 215 15.83 -15.85 19.09
N LYS A 216 16.96 -16.19 18.45
CA LYS A 216 17.02 -16.62 17.04
C LYS A 216 16.56 -18.06 16.81
N TYR A 217 16.82 -18.94 17.79
CA TYR A 217 16.84 -20.39 17.57
C TYR A 217 15.87 -21.20 18.42
N SER A 218 15.03 -20.60 19.22
CA SER A 218 14.07 -21.41 19.96
C SER A 218 12.98 -21.89 18.99
N GLY A 219 12.75 -23.19 18.93
CA GLY A 219 11.61 -23.75 18.20
C GLY A 219 10.24 -23.23 18.65
N GLN A 220 10.25 -22.36 19.67
CA GLN A 220 9.09 -21.70 20.27
C GLN A 220 8.88 -20.27 19.78
N CYS A 221 9.79 -19.67 18.96
CA CYS A 221 9.58 -18.34 18.41
C CYS A 221 8.33 -18.29 17.54
N ALA A 222 7.43 -17.39 17.87
CA ALA A 222 6.14 -17.26 17.19
C ALA A 222 6.24 -16.56 15.84
N PHE A 223 7.23 -15.71 15.65
CA PHE A 223 7.44 -14.91 14.44
C PHE A 223 8.73 -15.26 13.71
N LEU A 224 9.86 -15.32 14.40
CA LEU A 224 11.17 -15.41 13.78
C LEU A 224 11.46 -16.80 13.19
N ASP A 225 12.14 -16.81 12.05
CA ASP A 225 12.42 -17.99 11.24
C ASP A 225 13.84 -18.55 11.42
N GLY A 226 14.54 -18.15 12.49
CA GLY A 226 15.91 -18.54 12.77
C GLY A 226 16.98 -17.54 12.32
N ASN A 227 16.63 -16.54 11.49
CA ASN A 227 17.57 -15.51 11.04
C ASN A 227 17.66 -14.31 12.00
N GLY A 228 16.71 -14.22 12.96
CA GLY A 228 16.67 -13.13 13.94
C GLY A 228 16.30 -11.75 13.35
N LEU A 229 16.16 -10.75 14.23
CA LEU A 229 15.83 -9.38 13.86
C LEU A 229 17.07 -8.58 13.47
N VAL A 230 18.23 -8.93 14.02
CA VAL A 230 19.52 -8.26 13.83
C VAL A 230 20.59 -9.30 13.46
N ASP A 231 21.69 -8.82 12.86
CA ASP A 231 22.77 -9.70 12.42
C ASP A 231 23.59 -10.25 13.59
N LYS A 232 23.80 -9.42 14.61
CA LYS A 232 24.57 -9.76 15.79
C LYS A 232 23.70 -9.57 17.03
N THR A 233 23.74 -10.57 17.90
CA THR A 233 23.28 -10.48 19.28
C THR A 233 24.44 -10.89 20.17
N SER A 234 24.46 -10.43 21.40
CA SER A 234 25.38 -10.93 22.42
C SER A 234 25.13 -12.42 22.67
N ILE A 235 26.01 -13.08 23.45
CA ILE A 235 25.89 -14.51 23.78
C ILE A 235 24.56 -14.81 24.49
N ASP A 236 24.05 -13.87 25.26
CA ASP A 236 22.79 -13.94 26.01
C ASP A 236 21.57 -13.49 25.19
N ASN A 237 21.73 -13.25 23.88
CA ASN A 237 20.72 -12.72 22.97
C ASN A 237 20.23 -11.30 23.28
N SER A 238 20.97 -10.55 24.10
CA SER A 238 20.67 -9.15 24.36
C SER A 238 21.09 -8.26 23.20
N ILE A 239 20.37 -7.16 23.02
CA ILE A 239 20.61 -6.11 22.03
C ILE A 239 20.63 -4.79 22.79
N VAL A 240 21.75 -4.11 22.83
CA VAL A 240 21.87 -2.80 23.47
C VAL A 240 21.15 -1.76 22.63
N VAL A 241 20.17 -1.11 23.22
CA VAL A 241 19.24 -0.22 22.53
C VAL A 241 19.72 1.22 22.60
N LYS A 242 19.74 1.90 21.46
CA LYS A 242 20.05 3.32 21.33
C LYS A 242 18.79 4.18 21.45
N GLU A 243 17.70 3.77 20.81
CA GLU A 243 16.42 4.46 20.87
C GLU A 243 15.25 3.45 20.74
N VAL A 244 14.16 3.74 21.48
CA VAL A 244 12.87 3.05 21.35
C VAL A 244 11.78 4.10 21.18
N GLU A 245 10.93 3.89 20.22
CA GLU A 245 9.75 4.73 20.02
C GLU A 245 8.51 3.86 19.88
N VAL A 246 7.42 4.28 20.49
CA VAL A 246 6.10 3.64 20.36
C VAL A 246 5.10 4.64 19.84
N TYR A 247 4.46 4.27 18.72
CA TYR A 247 3.47 5.09 18.05
C TYR A 247 2.10 4.42 18.07
N GLN A 248 1.05 5.18 18.31
CA GLN A 248 -0.31 4.82 17.96
C GLN A 248 -0.49 4.97 16.46
N ILE A 249 -1.13 4.00 15.82
CA ILE A 249 -1.56 4.07 14.42
C ILE A 249 -3.05 4.45 14.40
N ILE A 250 -3.38 5.53 13.71
CA ILE A 250 -4.74 6.08 13.63
C ILE A 250 -5.16 5.99 12.16
N PHE A 251 -5.95 4.97 11.82
CA PHE A 251 -6.49 4.82 10.47
C PHE A 251 -7.51 5.90 10.17
N ARG A 252 -7.47 6.45 8.96
CA ARG A 252 -8.50 7.35 8.47
C ARG A 252 -9.69 6.52 7.99
N GLN A 253 -10.87 6.96 8.38
CA GLN A 253 -12.14 6.40 7.88
C GLN A 253 -12.43 6.90 6.46
#